data_d399e7b202cedd71fc5e570758df43a1
#
_entry.id   d399e7b202cedd71fc5e570758df43a1
#
_cell.length_a   1.000
_cell.length_b   1.000
_cell.length_c   1.000
_cell.angle_alpha   90.00
_cell.angle_beta   90.00
_cell.angle_gamma   90.00
#
_symmetry.space_group_name_H-M   'P 1'
#
loop_
_entity.id
_entity.type
_entity.pdbx_description
1 polymer ?
#
loop_
_entity_poly.entity_id
_entity_poly.type
_entity_poly.pdbx_seq_one_letter_code
_entity_poly.pdbx_strand_id
1 'polypeptide(L)'
;MLARQGASVLLLERERFPREHVGESLLPASIPVLEELGVLPAVQEAGFLTKWGATMVWGSDPTPWSWYFRETNQRNPHAYQVWRPQFDQLLLENSRAHGVDVREGHRVVEVLWEDGKATGVRYQSDSGETGTVQCRYVVDASGQTGLLARDLNLRQWDPFFQNLAVYGYFSSAQPLPEPDETNIFIEAYPHGWLWSIPLHTGWTSVGAVVDSATSQNEISTGSLQRFLESQIIQAPHTSRMLRNAHLESGPFIVKDWSYVCERVAGDGYVLAGDAACFVDPLFSSGVHLALMSGILSAAYVTSALKGPGIAEAAAAAYQELYLKEYGHFREMARLFYSSNLTSGSYFWEARRLLEDAGNFTPRQAFIQAVAGQPPRGYERAVLEQGQAPLEFASSVRQVESERERRRVRWEAARSGTDTGEPILAAVPKLAPETQIQRKPILGAGEFVWGTVLTTISQPEGTPCSGLISALVSQIDGARTVGQLLDEVGSLGDPSQASQIRQTALAALGILYVDGTVEELGGL
;
A
#
# COMPACT_ATOMS: atom_id res chain seq x y z
N MET A 1 5.55 -9.69 14.12
CA MET A 1 5.73 -8.35 14.78
C MET A 1 5.35 -8.38 16.25
N LEU A 2 4.13 -8.70 16.65
CA LEU A 2 3.69 -8.69 18.06
C LEU A 2 4.61 -9.50 19.00
N ALA A 3 4.99 -10.72 18.60
CA ALA A 3 5.93 -11.53 19.39
C ALA A 3 7.30 -10.85 19.54
N ARG A 4 7.82 -10.20 18.50
CA ARG A 4 9.06 -9.41 18.55
C ARG A 4 8.96 -8.19 19.48
N GLN A 5 7.75 -7.68 19.74
CA GLN A 5 7.47 -6.63 20.72
C GLN A 5 7.19 -7.19 22.14
N GLY A 6 7.40 -8.50 22.35
CA GLY A 6 7.28 -9.15 23.65
C GLY A 6 5.86 -9.60 24.01
N ALA A 7 4.91 -9.56 23.08
CA ALA A 7 3.58 -10.10 23.33
C ALA A 7 3.58 -11.64 23.22
N SER A 8 2.84 -12.31 24.10
CA SER A 8 2.50 -13.73 23.93
C SER A 8 1.44 -13.86 22.83
N VAL A 9 1.74 -14.60 21.77
CA VAL A 9 0.89 -14.72 20.58
C VAL A 9 0.54 -16.17 20.32
N LEU A 10 -0.75 -16.45 20.19
CA LEU A 10 -1.28 -17.70 19.66
C LEU A 10 -1.83 -17.43 18.25
N LEU A 11 -1.40 -18.20 17.25
CA LEU A 11 -1.90 -18.20 15.90
C LEU A 11 -2.68 -19.50 15.64
N LEU A 12 -3.96 -19.38 15.33
CA LEU A 12 -4.84 -20.48 14.97
C LEU A 12 -5.09 -20.45 13.46
N GLU A 13 -4.67 -21.50 12.77
CA GLU A 13 -4.86 -21.66 11.32
C GLU A 13 -5.70 -22.93 11.05
N ARG A 14 -6.73 -22.80 10.23
CA ARG A 14 -7.64 -23.92 9.92
C ARG A 14 -7.03 -24.93 8.96
N GLU A 15 -6.16 -24.48 8.05
CA GLU A 15 -5.50 -25.33 7.06
C GLU A 15 -4.18 -25.89 7.63
N ARG A 16 -3.64 -26.86 6.92
CA ARG A 16 -2.27 -27.37 7.14
C ARG A 16 -1.40 -26.95 5.99
N PHE A 17 -0.23 -26.43 6.30
CA PHE A 17 0.73 -25.98 5.29
C PHE A 17 1.67 -27.11 4.86
N PRO A 18 2.17 -27.11 3.59
CA PRO A 18 1.86 -26.14 2.54
C PRO A 18 0.43 -26.31 1.98
N ARG A 19 -0.23 -25.19 1.66
CA ARG A 19 -1.56 -25.18 1.06
C ARG A 19 -1.62 -24.30 -0.18
N GLU A 20 -2.52 -24.61 -1.10
CA GLU A 20 -2.77 -23.80 -2.27
C GLU A 20 -3.46 -22.48 -1.90
N HIS A 21 -3.05 -21.40 -2.55
CA HIS A 21 -3.69 -20.08 -2.46
C HIS A 21 -3.31 -19.22 -3.68
N VAL A 22 -4.25 -18.42 -4.18
CA VAL A 22 -3.99 -17.46 -5.27
C VAL A 22 -3.27 -16.21 -4.76
N GLY A 23 -2.58 -15.48 -5.67
CA GLY A 23 -1.87 -14.23 -5.37
C GLY A 23 -0.35 -14.39 -5.36
N GLU A 24 0.21 -14.85 -6.47
CA GLU A 24 1.62 -15.21 -6.62
C GLU A 24 2.52 -14.02 -6.99
N SER A 25 1.94 -12.97 -7.58
CA SER A 25 2.67 -11.81 -8.05
C SER A 25 2.75 -10.75 -6.96
N LEU A 26 3.95 -10.46 -6.45
CA LEU A 26 4.17 -9.47 -5.40
C LEU A 26 4.44 -8.07 -5.96
N LEU A 27 4.46 -7.08 -5.07
CA LEU A 27 4.83 -5.68 -5.35
C LEU A 27 6.13 -5.30 -4.63
N PRO A 28 6.90 -4.32 -5.15
CA PRO A 28 8.13 -3.83 -4.52
C PRO A 28 7.92 -3.36 -3.08
N ALA A 29 6.76 -2.79 -2.76
CA ALA A 29 6.39 -2.35 -1.42
C ALA A 29 6.33 -3.50 -0.38
N SER A 30 6.27 -4.75 -0.83
CA SER A 30 6.36 -5.92 0.06
C SER A 30 7.80 -6.17 0.55
N ILE A 31 8.84 -5.75 -0.20
CA ILE A 31 10.25 -6.03 0.14
C ILE A 31 10.65 -5.44 1.50
N PRO A 32 10.40 -4.14 1.80
CA PRO A 32 10.72 -3.58 3.10
C PRO A 32 9.99 -4.27 4.27
N VAL A 33 8.78 -4.77 4.03
CA VAL A 33 8.03 -5.51 5.06
C VAL A 33 8.68 -6.88 5.31
N LEU A 34 9.07 -7.60 4.26
CA LEU A 34 9.78 -8.88 4.39
C LEU A 34 11.15 -8.70 5.07
N GLU A 35 11.84 -7.60 4.77
CA GLU A 35 13.09 -7.21 5.43
C GLU A 35 12.87 -6.94 6.93
N GLU A 36 11.85 -6.14 7.28
CA GLU A 36 11.50 -5.84 8.66
C GLU A 36 11.11 -7.11 9.45
N LEU A 37 10.41 -8.03 8.83
CA LEU A 37 10.06 -9.33 9.41
C LEU A 37 11.27 -10.28 9.54
N GLY A 38 12.40 -9.96 8.90
CA GLY A 38 13.60 -10.79 8.89
C GLY A 38 13.47 -12.05 8.03
N VAL A 39 12.46 -12.13 7.16
CA VAL A 39 12.20 -13.29 6.30
C VAL A 39 12.74 -13.13 4.88
N LEU A 40 13.15 -11.92 4.48
CA LEU A 40 13.63 -11.65 3.13
C LEU A 40 14.78 -12.57 2.69
N PRO A 41 15.80 -12.90 3.52
CA PRO A 41 16.83 -13.85 3.12
C PRO A 41 16.27 -15.23 2.74
N ALA A 42 15.34 -15.77 3.52
CA ALA A 42 14.70 -17.05 3.21
C ALA A 42 13.86 -17.00 1.91
N VAL A 43 13.23 -15.86 1.63
CA VAL A 43 12.50 -15.63 0.35
C VAL A 43 13.48 -15.61 -0.83
N GLN A 44 14.66 -15.00 -0.67
CA GLN A 44 15.70 -14.97 -1.69
C GLN A 44 16.30 -16.36 -1.93
N GLU A 45 16.55 -17.13 -0.87
CA GLU A 45 17.07 -18.50 -0.96
C GLU A 45 16.07 -19.50 -1.56
N ALA A 46 14.77 -19.23 -1.46
CA ALA A 46 13.72 -20.07 -2.01
C ALA A 46 13.71 -20.13 -3.56
N GLY A 47 14.46 -19.24 -4.22
CA GLY A 47 14.64 -19.24 -5.67
C GLY A 47 13.41 -18.72 -6.45
N PHE A 48 12.52 -17.98 -5.83
CA PHE A 48 11.38 -17.35 -6.51
C PHE A 48 11.84 -16.44 -7.65
N LEU A 49 11.07 -16.40 -8.73
CA LEU A 49 11.43 -15.57 -9.88
C LEU A 49 11.37 -14.08 -9.52
N THR A 50 12.41 -13.36 -9.95
CA THR A 50 12.44 -11.90 -9.80
C THR A 50 11.48 -11.26 -10.80
N LYS A 51 10.53 -10.49 -10.30
CA LYS A 51 9.57 -9.69 -11.09
C LYS A 51 10.11 -8.28 -11.25
N TRP A 52 10.49 -7.90 -12.46
CA TRP A 52 11.03 -6.56 -12.75
C TRP A 52 9.97 -5.51 -13.05
N GLY A 53 8.78 -5.94 -13.42
CA GLY A 53 7.68 -5.08 -13.84
C GLY A 53 6.42 -5.84 -14.16
N ALA A 54 5.67 -5.32 -15.11
CA ALA A 54 4.51 -5.99 -15.68
C ALA A 54 4.36 -5.64 -17.16
N THR A 55 3.74 -6.52 -17.90
CA THR A 55 3.42 -6.37 -19.33
C THR A 55 1.91 -6.49 -19.49
N MET A 56 1.29 -5.56 -20.18
CA MET A 56 -0.17 -5.54 -20.38
C MET A 56 -0.56 -5.39 -21.86
N VAL A 57 -1.68 -6.02 -22.20
CA VAL A 57 -2.53 -5.65 -23.34
C VAL A 57 -3.84 -5.14 -22.74
N TRP A 58 -4.00 -3.83 -22.69
CA TRP A 58 -5.16 -3.19 -22.08
C TRP A 58 -5.46 -1.86 -22.75
N GLY A 59 -6.75 -1.57 -22.93
CA GLY A 59 -7.20 -0.35 -23.58
C GLY A 59 -7.45 -0.53 -25.07
N SER A 60 -7.41 0.57 -25.81
CA SER A 60 -7.75 0.62 -27.24
C SER A 60 -6.66 0.08 -28.18
N ASP A 61 -5.42 -0.07 -27.68
CA ASP A 61 -4.28 -0.58 -28.47
C ASP A 61 -4.03 -2.04 -28.11
N PRO A 62 -4.07 -2.98 -29.07
CA PRO A 62 -3.81 -4.40 -28.83
C PRO A 62 -2.31 -4.72 -28.66
N THR A 63 -1.43 -3.72 -28.76
CA THR A 63 0.02 -3.94 -28.64
C THR A 63 0.41 -4.10 -27.17
N PRO A 64 1.16 -5.16 -26.80
CA PRO A 64 1.69 -5.28 -25.44
C PRO A 64 2.59 -4.09 -25.08
N TRP A 65 2.44 -3.60 -23.87
CA TRP A 65 3.28 -2.54 -23.31
C TRP A 65 3.74 -2.90 -21.90
N SER A 66 5.01 -2.60 -21.61
CA SER A 66 5.67 -2.98 -20.37
C SER A 66 6.11 -1.77 -19.57
N TRP A 67 6.16 -1.91 -18.25
CA TRP A 67 6.81 -0.95 -17.35
C TRP A 67 7.65 -1.70 -16.32
N TYR A 68 8.65 -1.01 -15.76
CA TYR A 68 9.60 -1.61 -14.83
C TYR A 68 9.67 -0.80 -13.54
N PHE A 69 9.68 -1.47 -12.42
CA PHE A 69 9.75 -0.84 -11.10
C PHE A 69 11.00 0.03 -10.91
N ARG A 70 12.13 -0.34 -11.53
CA ARG A 70 13.38 0.44 -11.51
C ARG A 70 13.24 1.85 -12.09
N GLU A 71 12.20 2.15 -12.84
CA GLU A 71 11.96 3.49 -13.39
C GLU A 71 11.62 4.51 -12.29
N THR A 72 11.12 4.05 -11.14
CA THR A 72 10.74 4.91 -10.02
C THR A 72 11.35 4.48 -8.68
N ASN A 73 11.75 3.24 -8.53
CA ASN A 73 12.25 2.69 -7.28
C ASN A 73 13.64 2.09 -7.46
N GLN A 74 14.68 2.91 -7.20
CA GLN A 74 16.06 2.46 -7.29
C GLN A 74 16.49 1.56 -6.11
N ARG A 75 15.86 1.71 -4.95
CA ARG A 75 16.17 0.91 -3.76
C ARG A 75 15.61 -0.51 -3.86
N ASN A 76 14.36 -0.63 -4.26
CA ASN A 76 13.67 -1.90 -4.47
C ASN A 76 13.16 -1.97 -5.92
N PRO A 77 14.06 -2.23 -6.90
CA PRO A 77 13.72 -2.14 -8.32
C PRO A 77 12.93 -3.35 -8.83
N HIS A 78 12.59 -4.29 -7.96
CA HIS A 78 11.93 -5.55 -8.29
C HIS A 78 10.97 -6.00 -7.17
N ALA A 79 10.21 -7.02 -7.47
CA ALA A 79 9.44 -7.85 -6.55
C ALA A 79 9.70 -9.33 -6.85
N TYR A 80 8.83 -10.25 -6.41
CA TYR A 80 8.93 -11.67 -6.67
C TYR A 80 7.63 -12.23 -7.23
N GLN A 81 7.76 -13.25 -8.10
CA GLN A 81 6.69 -14.18 -8.44
C GLN A 81 6.84 -15.40 -7.51
N VAL A 82 5.95 -15.57 -6.56
CA VAL A 82 6.08 -16.58 -5.51
C VAL A 82 5.10 -17.73 -5.72
N TRP A 83 5.55 -18.94 -5.46
CA TRP A 83 4.63 -20.05 -5.30
C TRP A 83 4.08 -20.05 -3.87
N ARG A 84 2.79 -19.72 -3.75
CA ARG A 84 2.13 -19.42 -2.48
C ARG A 84 2.24 -20.55 -1.43
N PRO A 85 2.10 -21.85 -1.77
CA PRO A 85 2.31 -22.90 -0.78
C PRO A 85 3.63 -22.81 -0.05
N GLN A 86 4.72 -22.54 -0.78
CA GLN A 86 6.06 -22.39 -0.22
C GLN A 86 6.25 -21.04 0.48
N PHE A 87 5.80 -19.96 -0.15
CA PHE A 87 5.94 -18.61 0.41
C PHE A 87 5.18 -18.45 1.74
N ASP A 88 3.93 -18.90 1.78
CA ASP A 88 3.10 -18.79 2.98
C ASP A 88 3.67 -19.67 4.11
N GLN A 89 4.22 -20.85 3.79
CA GLN A 89 4.92 -21.69 4.76
C GLN A 89 6.17 -21.00 5.35
N LEU A 90 6.98 -20.32 4.53
CA LEU A 90 8.13 -19.56 5.02
C LEU A 90 7.72 -18.48 6.03
N LEU A 91 6.62 -17.77 5.77
CA LEU A 91 6.09 -16.77 6.71
C LEU A 91 5.58 -17.41 8.01
N LEU A 92 4.93 -18.55 7.93
CA LEU A 92 4.43 -19.29 9.09
C LEU A 92 5.58 -19.79 9.96
N GLU A 93 6.61 -20.39 9.35
CA GLU A 93 7.80 -20.86 10.06
C GLU A 93 8.58 -19.69 10.69
N ASN A 94 8.67 -18.55 9.99
CA ASN A 94 9.25 -17.33 10.57
C ASN A 94 8.48 -16.90 11.83
N SER A 95 7.16 -17.04 11.85
CA SER A 95 6.35 -16.74 13.03
C SER A 95 6.70 -17.69 14.20
N ARG A 96 6.85 -19.00 13.95
CA ARG A 96 7.31 -19.99 14.95
C ARG A 96 8.70 -19.65 15.49
N ALA A 97 9.63 -19.32 14.60
CA ALA A 97 11.00 -18.95 14.97
C ALA A 97 11.07 -17.73 15.90
N HIS A 98 10.06 -16.86 15.85
CA HIS A 98 9.93 -15.70 16.74
C HIS A 98 9.04 -15.96 17.98
N GLY A 99 8.76 -17.22 18.31
CA GLY A 99 8.09 -17.60 19.55
C GLY A 99 6.56 -17.51 19.51
N VAL A 100 5.95 -17.46 18.34
CA VAL A 100 4.49 -17.59 18.19
C VAL A 100 4.08 -19.06 18.39
N ASP A 101 3.08 -19.31 19.24
CA ASP A 101 2.41 -20.62 19.34
C ASP A 101 1.51 -20.79 18.10
N VAL A 102 2.00 -21.52 17.10
CA VAL A 102 1.27 -21.74 15.84
C VAL A 102 0.61 -23.11 15.85
N ARG A 103 -0.71 -23.11 15.74
CA ARG A 103 -1.54 -24.33 15.70
C ARG A 103 -2.30 -24.41 14.38
N GLU A 104 -1.86 -25.29 13.52
CA GLU A 104 -2.52 -25.65 12.27
C GLU A 104 -3.64 -26.68 12.51
N GLY A 105 -4.63 -26.75 11.63
CA GLY A 105 -5.81 -27.59 11.79
C GLY A 105 -6.73 -27.11 12.93
N HIS A 106 -6.70 -25.81 13.26
CA HIS A 106 -7.50 -25.22 14.33
C HIS A 106 -8.33 -24.05 13.79
N ARG A 107 -9.59 -24.27 13.56
CA ARG A 107 -10.54 -23.28 13.04
C ARG A 107 -11.16 -22.48 14.17
N VAL A 108 -11.00 -21.16 14.17
CA VAL A 108 -11.78 -20.27 15.04
C VAL A 108 -13.24 -20.26 14.58
N VAL A 109 -14.16 -20.52 15.51
CA VAL A 109 -15.60 -20.62 15.23
C VAL A 109 -16.40 -19.47 15.82
N GLU A 110 -15.86 -18.79 16.84
CA GLU A 110 -16.54 -17.70 17.53
C GLU A 110 -15.53 -16.79 18.24
N VAL A 111 -15.84 -15.50 18.28
CA VAL A 111 -15.16 -14.50 19.14
C VAL A 111 -15.98 -14.32 20.41
N LEU A 112 -15.31 -14.28 21.57
CA LEU A 112 -15.93 -14.11 22.87
C LEU A 112 -15.94 -12.63 23.25
N TRP A 113 -17.05 -12.19 23.83
CA TRP A 113 -17.30 -10.80 24.15
C TRP A 113 -17.68 -10.61 25.62
N GLU A 114 -17.14 -9.56 26.25
CA GLU A 114 -17.54 -9.06 27.57
C GLU A 114 -17.69 -7.53 27.48
N ASP A 115 -18.85 -7.01 27.84
CA ASP A 115 -19.18 -5.58 27.83
C ASP A 115 -18.83 -4.86 26.50
N GLY A 116 -19.02 -5.56 25.36
CA GLY A 116 -18.73 -5.01 24.02
C GLY A 116 -17.26 -5.09 23.59
N LYS A 117 -16.40 -5.66 24.41
CA LYS A 117 -14.98 -5.88 24.13
C LYS A 117 -14.73 -7.35 23.76
N ALA A 118 -13.92 -7.59 22.74
CA ALA A 118 -13.45 -8.93 22.40
C ALA A 118 -12.42 -9.38 23.45
N THR A 119 -12.68 -10.54 24.08
CA THR A 119 -11.88 -11.06 25.20
C THR A 119 -11.26 -12.42 24.92
N GLY A 120 -11.59 -13.06 23.79
CA GLY A 120 -11.06 -14.36 23.47
C GLY A 120 -11.70 -14.96 22.22
N VAL A 121 -11.36 -16.23 21.97
CA VAL A 121 -11.91 -17.01 20.85
C VAL A 121 -12.23 -18.43 21.28
N ARG A 122 -13.23 -19.02 20.62
CA ARG A 122 -13.49 -20.45 20.64
C ARG A 122 -13.05 -21.05 19.31
N TYR A 123 -12.36 -22.18 19.38
CA TYR A 123 -11.87 -22.88 18.19
C TYR A 123 -12.25 -24.36 18.21
N GLN A 124 -12.18 -24.98 17.05
CA GLN A 124 -12.33 -26.40 16.84
C GLN A 124 -11.12 -26.94 16.06
N SER A 125 -10.52 -28.02 16.55
CA SER A 125 -9.45 -28.73 15.83
C SER A 125 -9.98 -29.67 14.75
N ASP A 126 -9.13 -30.14 13.86
CA ASP A 126 -9.44 -31.18 12.87
C ASP A 126 -9.95 -32.49 13.50
N SER A 127 -9.53 -32.81 14.75
CA SER A 127 -10.02 -33.94 15.50
C SER A 127 -11.44 -33.76 16.05
N GLY A 128 -12.04 -32.57 15.88
CA GLY A 128 -13.35 -32.22 16.43
C GLY A 128 -13.28 -31.70 17.88
N GLU A 129 -12.13 -31.65 18.48
CA GLU A 129 -11.92 -31.11 19.83
C GLU A 129 -12.12 -29.59 19.84
N THR A 130 -12.88 -29.10 20.81
CA THR A 130 -13.15 -27.66 20.98
C THR A 130 -12.34 -27.12 22.13
N GLY A 131 -11.81 -25.90 21.94
CA GLY A 131 -11.07 -25.16 22.97
C GLY A 131 -11.47 -23.69 23.01
N THR A 132 -11.15 -23.06 24.13
CA THR A 132 -11.36 -21.63 24.38
C THR A 132 -10.06 -20.99 24.83
N VAL A 133 -9.75 -19.82 24.28
CA VAL A 133 -8.59 -19.01 24.66
C VAL A 133 -9.04 -17.61 25.00
N GLN A 134 -8.63 -17.12 26.16
CA GLN A 134 -8.79 -15.74 26.57
C GLN A 134 -7.58 -14.92 26.10
N CYS A 135 -7.81 -13.71 25.60
CA CYS A 135 -6.75 -12.81 25.16
C CYS A 135 -7.16 -11.35 25.36
N ARG A 136 -6.17 -10.46 25.32
CA ARG A 136 -6.41 -9.02 25.39
C ARG A 136 -6.84 -8.42 24.06
N TYR A 137 -6.39 -9.02 22.94
CA TYR A 137 -6.70 -8.60 21.57
C TYR A 137 -6.87 -9.82 20.66
N VAL A 138 -7.89 -9.78 19.82
CA VAL A 138 -8.13 -10.70 18.71
C VAL A 138 -7.70 -10.01 17.41
N VAL A 139 -6.76 -10.60 16.67
CA VAL A 139 -6.41 -10.17 15.31
C VAL A 139 -7.13 -11.09 14.34
N ASP A 140 -8.16 -10.59 13.65
CA ASP A 140 -8.85 -11.33 12.61
C ASP A 140 -8.10 -11.21 11.29
N ALA A 141 -7.36 -12.26 10.94
CA ALA A 141 -6.68 -12.45 9.66
C ALA A 141 -7.29 -13.63 8.88
N SER A 142 -8.59 -13.88 9.04
CA SER A 142 -9.31 -15.03 8.46
C SER A 142 -9.55 -14.91 6.95
N GLY A 143 -8.92 -13.94 6.29
CA GLY A 143 -9.05 -13.71 4.86
C GLY A 143 -10.48 -13.32 4.46
N GLN A 144 -10.91 -13.72 3.27
CA GLN A 144 -12.26 -13.40 2.78
C GLN A 144 -13.39 -14.01 3.63
N THR A 145 -13.11 -14.98 4.49
CA THR A 145 -14.10 -15.50 5.46
C THR A 145 -14.60 -14.39 6.38
N GLY A 146 -13.68 -13.52 6.86
CA GLY A 146 -13.98 -12.32 7.63
C GLY A 146 -14.85 -12.62 8.84
N LEU A 147 -14.33 -13.36 9.81
CA LEU A 147 -15.11 -13.83 10.97
C LEU A 147 -15.78 -12.65 11.71
N LEU A 148 -14.97 -11.68 12.15
CA LEU A 148 -15.48 -10.49 12.84
C LEU A 148 -16.27 -9.57 11.91
N ALA A 149 -15.81 -9.41 10.65
CA ALA A 149 -16.50 -8.58 9.67
C ALA A 149 -17.94 -9.05 9.42
N ARG A 150 -18.15 -10.36 9.38
CA ARG A 150 -19.47 -10.99 9.24
C ARG A 150 -20.28 -10.87 10.53
N ASP A 151 -19.71 -11.24 11.66
CA ASP A 151 -20.42 -11.32 12.94
C ASP A 151 -20.86 -9.92 13.42
N LEU A 152 -20.09 -8.88 13.10
CA LEU A 152 -20.41 -7.48 13.39
C LEU A 152 -21.09 -6.74 12.24
N ASN A 153 -21.36 -7.42 11.11
CA ASN A 153 -21.97 -6.85 9.90
C ASN A 153 -21.25 -5.57 9.40
N LEU A 154 -19.91 -5.62 9.33
CA LEU A 154 -19.08 -4.46 8.95
C LEU A 154 -18.82 -4.35 7.45
N ARG A 155 -19.03 -5.43 6.70
CA ARG A 155 -18.61 -5.53 5.30
C ARG A 155 -19.55 -4.78 4.37
N GLN A 156 -19.00 -3.85 3.61
CA GLN A 156 -19.66 -3.11 2.53
C GLN A 156 -19.13 -3.62 1.20
N TRP A 157 -20.01 -4.20 0.39
CA TRP A 157 -19.65 -4.74 -0.93
C TRP A 157 -19.53 -3.60 -1.94
N ASP A 158 -18.51 -3.66 -2.78
CA ASP A 158 -18.37 -2.73 -3.89
C ASP A 158 -19.37 -3.09 -5.00
N PRO A 159 -20.24 -2.17 -5.40
CA PRO A 159 -21.22 -2.47 -6.45
C PRO A 159 -20.61 -2.57 -7.85
N PHE A 160 -19.39 -2.07 -8.06
CA PHE A 160 -18.72 -2.06 -9.35
C PHE A 160 -17.87 -3.33 -9.58
N PHE A 161 -17.15 -3.81 -8.55
CA PHE A 161 -16.27 -4.97 -8.66
C PHE A 161 -16.95 -6.24 -8.11
N GLN A 162 -17.70 -6.92 -8.97
CA GLN A 162 -18.39 -8.18 -8.64
C GLN A 162 -17.93 -9.29 -9.58
N ASN A 163 -16.62 -9.51 -9.61
CA ASN A 163 -15.97 -10.47 -10.49
C ASN A 163 -15.86 -11.85 -9.84
N LEU A 164 -15.48 -12.83 -10.63
CA LEU A 164 -14.94 -14.11 -10.17
C LEU A 164 -13.69 -14.44 -10.97
N ALA A 165 -12.80 -15.22 -10.39
CA ALA A 165 -11.61 -15.71 -11.06
C ALA A 165 -11.64 -17.22 -11.16
N VAL A 166 -11.34 -17.75 -12.35
CA VAL A 166 -11.09 -19.16 -12.60
C VAL A 166 -9.66 -19.33 -13.09
N TYR A 167 -8.85 -20.12 -12.39
CA TYR A 167 -7.41 -20.21 -12.65
C TYR A 167 -6.87 -21.62 -12.50
N GLY A 168 -5.70 -21.85 -13.05
CA GLY A 168 -4.95 -23.08 -12.93
C GLY A 168 -3.48 -22.91 -13.24
N TYR A 169 -2.71 -23.96 -13.03
CA TYR A 169 -1.27 -23.99 -13.23
C TYR A 169 -0.93 -24.81 -14.45
N PHE A 170 -0.16 -24.24 -15.37
CA PHE A 170 0.17 -24.84 -16.65
C PHE A 170 1.68 -25.06 -16.76
N SER A 171 2.08 -26.26 -17.21
CA SER A 171 3.45 -26.52 -17.66
C SER A 171 3.64 -26.16 -19.12
N SER A 172 4.89 -26.00 -19.53
CA SER A 172 5.27 -25.75 -20.94
C SER A 172 4.65 -24.50 -21.58
N ALA A 173 4.21 -23.52 -20.79
CA ALA A 173 3.80 -22.21 -21.29
C ALA A 173 5.03 -21.47 -21.87
N GLN A 174 4.84 -20.79 -23.01
CA GLN A 174 5.90 -19.96 -23.58
C GLN A 174 6.03 -18.67 -22.77
N PRO A 175 7.26 -18.31 -22.32
CA PRO A 175 7.46 -17.04 -21.63
C PRO A 175 7.28 -15.86 -22.57
N LEU A 176 7.15 -14.66 -22.01
CA LEU A 176 7.29 -13.42 -22.77
C LEU A 176 8.72 -13.33 -23.35
N PRO A 177 8.92 -12.55 -24.44
CA PRO A 177 10.26 -12.26 -24.94
C PRO A 177 11.11 -11.50 -23.92
N GLU A 178 12.43 -11.68 -23.96
CA GLU A 178 13.35 -10.82 -23.19
C GLU A 178 13.13 -9.34 -23.54
N PRO A 179 13.19 -8.43 -22.55
CA PRO A 179 13.55 -8.64 -21.13
C PRO A 179 12.35 -8.88 -20.19
N ASP A 180 11.18 -9.28 -20.70
CA ASP A 180 9.91 -9.34 -19.97
C ASP A 180 9.56 -10.76 -19.47
N GLU A 181 10.43 -11.74 -19.66
CA GLU A 181 10.19 -13.17 -19.44
C GLU A 181 9.72 -13.54 -18.02
N THR A 182 10.02 -12.72 -17.01
CA THR A 182 9.58 -12.91 -15.63
C THR A 182 8.51 -11.93 -15.17
N ASN A 183 8.06 -11.02 -16.05
CA ASN A 183 6.95 -10.15 -15.75
C ASN A 183 5.64 -10.94 -15.65
N ILE A 184 4.71 -10.43 -14.83
CA ILE A 184 3.30 -10.81 -14.99
C ILE A 184 2.82 -10.28 -16.33
N PHE A 185 2.11 -11.11 -17.08
CA PHE A 185 1.41 -10.71 -18.29
C PHE A 185 -0.09 -10.61 -18.03
N ILE A 186 -0.70 -9.50 -18.43
CA ILE A 186 -2.13 -9.21 -18.24
C ILE A 186 -2.72 -8.88 -19.60
N GLU A 187 -3.76 -9.61 -20.02
CA GLU A 187 -4.41 -9.41 -21.31
C GLU A 187 -5.92 -9.22 -21.13
N ALA A 188 -6.42 -8.03 -21.49
CA ALA A 188 -7.85 -7.75 -21.52
C ALA A 188 -8.48 -8.22 -22.82
N TYR A 189 -9.73 -8.70 -22.74
CA TYR A 189 -10.59 -9.07 -23.86
C TYR A 189 -12.03 -8.61 -23.57
N PRO A 190 -13.00 -8.72 -24.51
CA PRO A 190 -14.31 -8.08 -24.36
C PRO A 190 -15.11 -8.44 -23.09
N HIS A 191 -14.88 -9.61 -22.50
CA HIS A 191 -15.68 -10.12 -21.38
C HIS A 191 -14.91 -10.27 -20.07
N GLY A 192 -13.63 -9.89 -20.05
CA GLY A 192 -12.78 -10.01 -18.88
C GLY A 192 -11.31 -9.74 -19.18
N TRP A 193 -10.46 -10.30 -18.37
CA TRP A 193 -9.01 -10.27 -18.57
C TRP A 193 -8.35 -11.52 -17.98
N LEU A 194 -7.15 -11.83 -18.48
CA LEU A 194 -6.33 -12.95 -18.01
C LEU A 194 -5.03 -12.44 -17.40
N TRP A 195 -4.58 -13.13 -16.36
CA TRP A 195 -3.19 -13.08 -15.94
C TRP A 195 -2.41 -14.31 -16.41
N SER A 196 -1.12 -14.14 -16.63
CA SER A 196 -0.14 -15.22 -16.78
C SER A 196 1.08 -14.87 -15.93
N ILE A 197 1.37 -15.67 -14.92
CA ILE A 197 2.41 -15.45 -13.94
C ILE A 197 3.37 -16.63 -13.96
N PRO A 198 4.62 -16.46 -14.47
CA PRO A 198 5.62 -17.52 -14.45
C PRO A 198 6.08 -17.79 -13.03
N LEU A 199 6.31 -19.05 -12.69
CA LEU A 199 6.77 -19.49 -11.38
C LEU A 199 8.11 -20.24 -11.50
N HIS A 200 8.93 -20.20 -10.45
CA HIS A 200 10.22 -20.89 -10.40
C HIS A 200 10.10 -22.43 -10.46
N THR A 201 8.90 -22.95 -10.22
CA THR A 201 8.58 -24.39 -10.37
C THR A 201 8.55 -24.88 -11.82
N GLY A 202 8.68 -23.97 -12.80
CA GLY A 202 8.46 -24.24 -14.21
C GLY A 202 6.98 -24.22 -14.64
N TRP A 203 6.09 -23.93 -13.70
CA TRP A 203 4.67 -23.70 -14.01
C TRP A 203 4.38 -22.23 -14.25
N THR A 204 3.27 -21.99 -14.95
CA THR A 204 2.70 -20.65 -15.12
C THR A 204 1.29 -20.66 -14.53
N SER A 205 1.03 -19.77 -13.57
CA SER A 205 -0.33 -19.51 -13.08
C SER A 205 -1.08 -18.70 -14.14
N VAL A 206 -2.21 -19.22 -14.60
CA VAL A 206 -3.08 -18.53 -15.58
C VAL A 206 -4.49 -18.50 -15.04
N GLY A 207 -5.09 -17.33 -15.02
CA GLY A 207 -6.47 -17.18 -14.57
C GLY A 207 -7.23 -16.11 -15.31
N ALA A 208 -8.53 -16.34 -15.46
CA ALA A 208 -9.49 -15.44 -16.08
C ALA A 208 -10.34 -14.77 -15.00
N VAL A 209 -10.36 -13.44 -15.02
CA VAL A 209 -11.25 -12.62 -14.21
C VAL A 209 -12.40 -12.14 -15.09
N VAL A 210 -13.61 -12.45 -14.68
CA VAL A 210 -14.83 -12.21 -15.45
C VAL A 210 -15.94 -11.71 -14.54
N ASP A 211 -16.90 -10.98 -15.12
CA ASP A 211 -18.09 -10.57 -14.39
C ASP A 211 -18.88 -11.79 -13.90
N SER A 212 -19.21 -11.83 -12.60
CA SER A 212 -19.84 -13.00 -12.00
C SER A 212 -21.27 -13.23 -12.45
N ALA A 213 -22.04 -12.19 -12.78
CA ALA A 213 -23.44 -12.32 -13.17
C ALA A 213 -23.56 -12.92 -14.58
N THR A 214 -22.69 -12.51 -15.50
CA THR A 214 -22.69 -13.01 -16.90
C THR A 214 -22.12 -14.43 -17.02
N SER A 215 -21.18 -14.81 -16.15
CA SER A 215 -20.44 -16.06 -16.24
C SER A 215 -21.03 -17.21 -15.43
N GLN A 216 -21.95 -16.94 -14.51
CA GLN A 216 -22.48 -17.92 -13.56
C GLN A 216 -23.22 -19.09 -14.28
N ASN A 217 -23.94 -18.80 -15.37
CA ASN A 217 -24.63 -19.82 -16.13
C ASN A 217 -23.67 -20.77 -16.86
N GLU A 218 -22.61 -20.26 -17.44
CA GLU A 218 -21.59 -21.08 -18.15
C GLU A 218 -20.84 -21.98 -17.18
N ILE A 219 -20.49 -21.46 -16.00
CA ILE A 219 -19.79 -22.20 -14.94
C ILE A 219 -20.69 -23.29 -14.37
N SER A 220 -21.99 -23.01 -14.13
CA SER A 220 -22.92 -23.96 -13.52
C SER A 220 -23.32 -25.10 -14.44
N THR A 221 -23.29 -24.90 -15.77
CA THR A 221 -23.70 -25.88 -16.79
C THR A 221 -22.53 -26.62 -17.41
N GLY A 222 -21.30 -26.13 -17.26
CA GLY A 222 -20.06 -26.68 -17.84
C GLY A 222 -19.05 -27.15 -16.79
N SER A 223 -17.88 -27.59 -17.26
CA SER A 223 -16.74 -27.80 -16.39
C SER A 223 -15.92 -26.53 -16.28
N LEU A 224 -15.32 -26.27 -15.11
CA LEU A 224 -14.42 -25.13 -14.90
C LEU A 224 -13.26 -25.11 -15.91
N GLN A 225 -12.78 -26.30 -16.32
CA GLN A 225 -11.73 -26.41 -17.31
C GLN A 225 -12.18 -25.89 -18.68
N ARG A 226 -13.34 -26.30 -19.16
CA ARG A 226 -13.90 -25.80 -20.44
C ARG A 226 -14.15 -24.30 -20.37
N PHE A 227 -14.60 -23.81 -19.23
CA PHE A 227 -14.78 -22.39 -19.01
C PHE A 227 -13.46 -21.65 -19.13
N LEU A 228 -12.42 -22.05 -18.41
CA LEU A 228 -11.09 -21.41 -18.47
C LEU A 228 -10.52 -21.45 -19.90
N GLU A 229 -10.61 -22.61 -20.58
CA GLU A 229 -10.18 -22.75 -21.98
C GLU A 229 -10.94 -21.80 -22.92
N SER A 230 -12.25 -21.61 -22.72
CA SER A 230 -13.06 -20.69 -23.53
C SER A 230 -12.63 -19.22 -23.33
N GLN A 231 -12.22 -18.85 -22.12
CA GLN A 231 -11.69 -17.50 -21.85
C GLN A 231 -10.29 -17.33 -22.47
N ILE A 232 -9.40 -18.32 -22.37
CA ILE A 232 -8.05 -18.29 -22.96
C ILE A 232 -8.11 -18.08 -24.48
N ILE A 233 -9.06 -18.71 -25.17
CA ILE A 233 -9.24 -18.56 -26.63
C ILE A 233 -9.57 -17.11 -27.01
N GLN A 234 -10.24 -16.34 -26.16
CA GLN A 234 -10.59 -14.95 -26.43
C GLN A 234 -9.42 -13.97 -26.29
N ALA A 235 -8.31 -14.39 -25.68
CA ALA A 235 -7.10 -13.60 -25.44
C ALA A 235 -5.96 -14.11 -26.36
N PRO A 236 -5.71 -13.47 -27.51
CA PRO A 236 -4.83 -14.01 -28.55
C PRO A 236 -3.37 -14.21 -28.12
N HIS A 237 -2.83 -13.33 -27.26
CA HIS A 237 -1.45 -13.45 -26.77
C HIS A 237 -1.34 -14.61 -25.78
N THR A 238 -2.22 -14.67 -24.78
CA THR A 238 -2.26 -15.75 -23.80
C THR A 238 -2.53 -17.10 -24.47
N SER A 239 -3.46 -17.15 -25.43
CA SER A 239 -3.75 -18.36 -26.21
C SER A 239 -2.49 -18.84 -26.98
N ARG A 240 -1.68 -17.92 -27.49
CA ARG A 240 -0.40 -18.26 -28.16
C ARG A 240 0.62 -18.79 -27.17
N MET A 241 0.77 -18.15 -25.99
CA MET A 241 1.67 -18.59 -24.93
C MET A 241 1.34 -20.02 -24.45
N LEU A 242 0.07 -20.37 -24.43
CA LEU A 242 -0.42 -21.66 -23.92
C LEU A 242 -0.63 -22.73 -25.01
N ARG A 243 -0.22 -22.49 -26.26
CA ARG A 243 -0.48 -23.42 -27.38
C ARG A 243 -0.02 -24.86 -27.12
N ASN A 244 1.11 -25.03 -26.43
CA ASN A 244 1.68 -26.33 -26.11
C ASN A 244 1.68 -26.61 -24.61
N ALA A 245 0.94 -25.82 -23.84
CA ALA A 245 0.88 -25.95 -22.40
C ALA A 245 -0.12 -27.03 -21.96
N HIS A 246 0.13 -27.60 -20.77
CA HIS A 246 -0.74 -28.61 -20.17
C HIS A 246 -1.18 -28.13 -18.79
N LEU A 247 -2.45 -28.29 -18.47
CA LEU A 247 -2.99 -28.01 -17.13
C LEU A 247 -2.50 -29.07 -16.14
N GLU A 248 -1.69 -28.68 -15.17
CA GLU A 248 -1.09 -29.56 -14.16
C GLU A 248 -1.90 -29.56 -12.86
N SER A 249 -2.50 -28.42 -12.49
CA SER A 249 -3.27 -28.29 -11.26
C SER A 249 -4.41 -27.29 -11.43
N GLY A 250 -5.55 -27.57 -10.84
CA GLY A 250 -6.78 -26.81 -11.00
C GLY A 250 -7.71 -27.42 -12.07
N PRO A 251 -8.62 -26.65 -12.68
CA PRO A 251 -8.85 -25.24 -12.34
C PRO A 251 -9.54 -25.04 -10.99
N PHE A 252 -9.20 -23.94 -10.39
CA PHE A 252 -9.80 -23.44 -9.15
C PHE A 252 -10.72 -22.27 -9.45
N ILE A 253 -11.66 -21.98 -8.55
CA ILE A 253 -12.53 -20.81 -8.64
C ILE A 253 -12.47 -20.04 -7.33
N VAL A 254 -12.38 -18.72 -7.44
CA VAL A 254 -12.45 -17.82 -6.30
C VAL A 254 -13.43 -16.69 -6.59
N LYS A 255 -14.24 -16.34 -5.59
CA LYS A 255 -15.11 -15.18 -5.65
C LYS A 255 -14.27 -13.93 -5.43
N ASP A 256 -14.27 -13.05 -6.41
CA ASP A 256 -13.41 -11.87 -6.47
C ASP A 256 -14.21 -10.58 -6.34
N TRP A 257 -15.16 -10.56 -5.39
CA TRP A 257 -15.96 -9.38 -5.09
C TRP A 257 -15.22 -8.48 -4.13
N SER A 258 -14.95 -7.26 -4.59
CA SER A 258 -14.30 -6.26 -3.74
C SER A 258 -15.22 -5.79 -2.62
N TYR A 259 -14.64 -5.48 -1.48
CA TYR A 259 -15.34 -4.97 -0.30
C TYR A 259 -14.40 -4.23 0.63
N VAL A 260 -14.99 -3.44 1.51
CA VAL A 260 -14.31 -2.79 2.62
C VAL A 260 -15.15 -2.90 3.88
N CYS A 261 -14.52 -3.03 5.04
CA CYS A 261 -15.21 -2.96 6.31
C CYS A 261 -15.31 -1.52 6.77
N GLU A 262 -16.50 -1.11 7.23
CA GLU A 262 -16.76 0.23 7.75
C GLU A 262 -15.83 0.58 8.92
N ARG A 263 -15.46 -0.43 9.71
CA ARG A 263 -14.56 -0.31 10.85
C ARG A 263 -13.60 -1.50 10.88
N VAL A 264 -12.30 -1.21 10.98
CA VAL A 264 -11.25 -2.23 10.95
C VAL A 264 -10.57 -2.46 12.29
N ALA A 265 -10.91 -1.70 13.32
CA ALA A 265 -10.43 -1.88 14.68
C ALA A 265 -11.51 -1.49 15.69
N GLY A 266 -11.44 -2.05 16.90
CA GLY A 266 -12.35 -1.75 18.01
C GLY A 266 -11.85 -2.35 19.32
N ASP A 267 -12.69 -2.30 20.35
CA ASP A 267 -12.31 -2.75 21.68
C ASP A 267 -11.95 -4.24 21.70
N GLY A 268 -10.65 -4.51 21.90
CA GLY A 268 -10.11 -5.86 21.98
C GLY A 268 -9.97 -6.58 20.62
N TYR A 269 -10.17 -5.91 19.48
CA TYR A 269 -10.01 -6.56 18.18
C TYR A 269 -9.44 -5.64 17.09
N VAL A 270 -8.91 -6.27 16.04
CA VAL A 270 -8.48 -5.63 14.79
C VAL A 270 -8.64 -6.61 13.63
N LEU A 271 -9.04 -6.11 12.46
CA LEU A 271 -9.14 -6.84 11.20
C LEU A 271 -7.88 -6.57 10.37
N ALA A 272 -7.29 -7.59 9.75
CA ALA A 272 -6.10 -7.48 8.92
C ALA A 272 -6.25 -8.24 7.60
N GLY A 273 -5.60 -7.75 6.54
CA GLY A 273 -5.69 -8.35 5.20
C GLY A 273 -7.11 -8.39 4.67
N ASP A 274 -7.44 -9.45 3.96
CA ASP A 274 -8.76 -9.64 3.36
C ASP A 274 -9.89 -9.77 4.40
N ALA A 275 -9.60 -9.96 5.68
CA ALA A 275 -10.63 -9.87 6.71
C ALA A 275 -11.18 -8.45 6.85
N ALA A 276 -10.40 -7.43 6.50
CA ALA A 276 -10.78 -6.02 6.56
C ALA A 276 -11.26 -5.46 5.22
N CYS A 277 -10.52 -5.70 4.16
CA CYS A 277 -10.86 -5.22 2.81
C CYS A 277 -10.19 -6.08 1.75
N PHE A 278 -10.83 -6.18 0.61
CA PHE A 278 -10.32 -6.86 -0.57
C PHE A 278 -10.59 -6.01 -1.82
N VAL A 279 -9.61 -5.89 -2.67
CA VAL A 279 -9.72 -5.22 -3.96
C VAL A 279 -9.31 -6.16 -5.08
N ASP A 280 -9.88 -5.93 -6.25
CA ASP A 280 -9.60 -6.62 -7.52
C ASP A 280 -8.10 -6.95 -7.72
N PRO A 281 -7.74 -8.12 -8.25
CA PRO A 281 -6.34 -8.59 -8.35
C PRO A 281 -5.52 -7.92 -9.47
N LEU A 282 -6.09 -7.01 -10.25
CA LEU A 282 -5.47 -6.43 -11.45
C LEU A 282 -4.03 -5.92 -11.21
N PHE A 283 -3.78 -5.29 -10.07
CA PHE A 283 -2.47 -4.74 -9.73
C PHE A 283 -1.68 -5.57 -8.72
N SER A 284 -2.06 -6.81 -8.47
CA SER A 284 -1.34 -7.71 -7.55
C SER A 284 -1.23 -7.16 -6.11
N SER A 285 -2.21 -6.37 -5.66
CA SER A 285 -2.15 -5.60 -4.40
C SER A 285 -2.50 -6.39 -3.13
N GLY A 286 -3.20 -7.53 -3.24
CA GLY A 286 -3.76 -8.25 -2.10
C GLY A 286 -2.71 -8.64 -1.04
N VAL A 287 -1.60 -9.27 -1.46
CA VAL A 287 -0.54 -9.67 -0.52
C VAL A 287 0.15 -8.44 0.10
N HIS A 288 0.36 -7.37 -0.68
CA HIS A 288 0.89 -6.12 -0.16
C HIS A 288 -0.02 -5.53 0.93
N LEU A 289 -1.32 -5.40 0.66
CA LEU A 289 -2.31 -4.92 1.64
C LEU A 289 -2.34 -5.79 2.90
N ALA A 290 -2.26 -7.12 2.75
CA ALA A 290 -2.21 -8.03 3.88
C ALA A 290 -0.94 -7.84 4.73
N LEU A 291 0.23 -7.74 4.11
CA LEU A 291 1.51 -7.48 4.79
C LEU A 291 1.52 -6.11 5.49
N MET A 292 1.08 -5.06 4.80
CA MET A 292 0.97 -3.72 5.35
C MET A 292 0.04 -3.69 6.57
N SER A 293 -1.17 -4.25 6.45
CA SER A 293 -2.11 -4.33 7.57
C SER A 293 -1.56 -5.15 8.74
N GLY A 294 -0.76 -6.18 8.47
CA GLY A 294 -0.07 -6.95 9.50
C GLY A 294 0.90 -6.11 10.33
N ILE A 295 1.69 -5.25 9.69
CA ILE A 295 2.58 -4.31 10.39
C ILE A 295 1.77 -3.26 11.18
N LEU A 296 0.81 -2.63 10.54
CA LEU A 296 0.00 -1.56 11.13
C LEU A 296 -0.87 -2.07 12.29
N SER A 297 -1.49 -3.26 12.14
CA SER A 297 -2.29 -3.87 13.23
C SER A 297 -1.42 -4.24 14.43
N ALA A 298 -0.19 -4.74 14.19
CA ALA A 298 0.75 -5.01 15.25
C ALA A 298 1.16 -3.73 15.99
N ALA A 299 1.40 -2.63 15.26
CA ALA A 299 1.69 -1.34 15.86
C ALA A 299 0.51 -0.81 16.68
N TYR A 300 -0.72 -0.93 16.15
CA TYR A 300 -1.93 -0.56 16.90
C TYR A 300 -2.07 -1.36 18.20
N VAL A 301 -2.02 -2.68 18.11
CA VAL A 301 -2.17 -3.55 19.31
C VAL A 301 -1.08 -3.28 20.33
N THR A 302 0.18 -3.09 19.89
CA THR A 302 1.30 -2.73 20.79
C THR A 302 1.02 -1.44 21.54
N SER A 303 0.55 -0.40 20.85
CA SER A 303 0.22 0.90 21.48
C SER A 303 -0.96 0.79 22.44
N ALA A 304 -2.01 0.08 22.04
CA ALA A 304 -3.20 -0.11 22.84
C ALA A 304 -2.94 -0.93 24.12
N LEU A 305 -2.00 -1.88 24.06
CA LEU A 305 -1.56 -2.65 25.23
C LEU A 305 -0.78 -1.82 26.25
N LYS A 306 -0.16 -0.69 25.84
CA LYS A 306 0.57 0.23 26.73
C LYS A 306 -0.35 1.15 27.53
N GLY A 307 -1.54 1.43 27.01
CA GLY A 307 -2.51 2.23 27.76
C GLY A 307 -3.67 2.78 26.93
N PRO A 308 -4.80 3.08 27.55
CA PRO A 308 -6.00 3.56 26.84
C PRO A 308 -5.84 4.95 26.23
N GLY A 309 -4.89 5.77 26.70
CA GLY A 309 -4.72 7.16 26.26
C GLY A 309 -4.32 7.33 24.79
N ILE A 310 -3.80 6.28 24.12
CA ILE A 310 -3.46 6.31 22.70
C ILE A 310 -4.29 5.29 21.89
N ALA A 311 -4.97 4.36 22.56
CA ALA A 311 -5.61 3.22 21.89
C ALA A 311 -6.62 3.64 20.83
N GLU A 312 -7.54 4.56 21.15
CA GLU A 312 -8.56 5.05 20.23
C GLU A 312 -7.94 5.82 19.05
N ALA A 313 -7.00 6.72 19.34
CA ALA A 313 -6.31 7.48 18.30
C ALA A 313 -5.44 6.60 17.40
N ALA A 314 -4.80 5.55 17.96
CA ALA A 314 -4.03 4.58 17.19
C ALA A 314 -4.93 3.68 16.32
N ALA A 315 -6.14 3.33 16.79
CA ALA A 315 -7.13 2.63 16.00
C ALA A 315 -7.57 3.47 14.78
N ALA A 316 -7.83 4.77 15.00
CA ALA A 316 -8.17 5.71 13.93
C ALA A 316 -7.02 5.86 12.93
N ALA A 317 -5.77 6.00 13.38
CA ALA A 317 -4.59 6.07 12.53
C ALA A 317 -4.36 4.78 11.72
N TYR A 318 -4.57 3.61 12.34
CA TYR A 318 -4.56 2.33 11.64
C TYR A 318 -5.57 2.29 10.49
N GLN A 319 -6.82 2.64 10.79
CA GLN A 319 -7.90 2.67 9.80
C GLN A 319 -7.60 3.65 8.67
N GLU A 320 -7.18 4.88 8.99
CA GLU A 320 -6.84 5.92 8.01
C GLU A 320 -5.75 5.46 7.04
N LEU A 321 -4.62 4.97 7.57
CA LEU A 321 -3.48 4.53 6.75
C LEU A 321 -3.84 3.31 5.89
N TYR A 322 -4.54 2.34 6.46
CA TYR A 322 -4.85 1.11 5.75
C TYR A 322 -5.90 1.32 4.65
N LEU A 323 -6.97 2.05 4.96
CA LEU A 323 -8.03 2.30 3.98
C LEU A 323 -7.63 3.31 2.90
N LYS A 324 -6.67 4.20 3.17
CA LYS A 324 -6.07 5.06 2.15
C LYS A 324 -5.38 4.23 1.07
N GLU A 325 -4.55 3.26 1.46
CA GLU A 325 -3.85 2.39 0.51
C GLU A 325 -4.83 1.51 -0.29
N TYR A 326 -5.83 0.94 0.38
CA TYR A 326 -6.93 0.24 -0.29
C TYR A 326 -7.62 1.13 -1.33
N GLY A 327 -7.96 2.38 -0.96
CA GLY A 327 -8.60 3.35 -1.83
C GLY A 327 -7.79 3.64 -3.10
N HIS A 328 -6.48 3.78 -2.99
CA HIS A 328 -5.58 3.97 -4.14
C HIS A 328 -5.71 2.84 -5.16
N PHE A 329 -5.55 1.59 -4.71
CA PHE A 329 -5.66 0.44 -5.62
C PHE A 329 -7.06 0.29 -6.21
N ARG A 330 -8.09 0.58 -5.42
CA ARG A 330 -9.48 0.55 -5.89
C ARG A 330 -9.72 1.56 -7.02
N GLU A 331 -9.29 2.80 -6.86
CA GLU A 331 -9.46 3.84 -7.89
C GLU A 331 -8.61 3.56 -9.13
N MET A 332 -7.40 3.02 -8.97
CA MET A 332 -6.58 2.57 -10.09
C MET A 332 -7.26 1.44 -10.87
N ALA A 333 -7.79 0.43 -10.19
CA ALA A 333 -8.52 -0.65 -10.83
C ALA A 333 -9.77 -0.10 -11.55
N ARG A 334 -10.54 0.77 -10.89
CA ARG A 334 -11.72 1.39 -11.48
C ARG A 334 -11.40 2.17 -12.76
N LEU A 335 -10.29 2.91 -12.78
CA LEU A 335 -9.83 3.61 -13.96
C LEU A 335 -9.65 2.66 -15.14
N PHE A 336 -8.98 1.52 -14.94
CA PHE A 336 -8.71 0.55 -15.99
C PHE A 336 -9.99 -0.13 -16.50
N TYR A 337 -10.87 -0.54 -15.61
CA TYR A 337 -12.13 -1.17 -15.99
C TYR A 337 -13.12 -0.20 -16.67
N SER A 338 -13.13 1.08 -16.27
CA SER A 338 -14.10 2.06 -16.77
C SER A 338 -13.70 2.72 -18.08
N SER A 339 -12.47 2.54 -18.54
CA SER A 339 -11.89 3.37 -19.60
C SER A 339 -11.25 2.51 -20.68
N ASN A 340 -11.57 2.82 -21.93
CA ASN A 340 -10.85 2.27 -23.08
C ASN A 340 -9.80 3.28 -23.58
N LEU A 341 -8.81 3.54 -22.73
CA LEU A 341 -7.77 4.54 -22.95
C LEU A 341 -6.55 3.92 -23.66
N THR A 342 -5.69 4.76 -24.21
CA THR A 342 -4.32 4.35 -24.61
C THR A 342 -3.43 4.24 -23.39
N SER A 343 -2.30 3.51 -23.49
CA SER A 343 -1.31 3.40 -22.41
C SER A 343 -0.85 4.77 -21.89
N GLY A 344 -0.62 5.73 -22.79
CA GLY A 344 -0.25 7.09 -22.40
C GLY A 344 -1.33 7.82 -21.59
N SER A 345 -2.62 7.62 -21.93
CA SER A 345 -3.74 8.20 -21.18
C SER A 345 -3.88 7.60 -19.80
N TYR A 346 -3.68 6.27 -19.63
CA TYR A 346 -3.65 5.64 -18.32
C TYR A 346 -2.54 6.22 -17.43
N PHE A 347 -1.38 6.52 -17.98
CA PHE A 347 -0.29 7.15 -17.24
C PHE A 347 -0.66 8.55 -16.72
N TRP A 348 -1.36 9.37 -17.52
CA TRP A 348 -1.84 10.67 -17.09
C TRP A 348 -2.89 10.59 -15.98
N GLU A 349 -3.86 9.68 -16.11
CA GLU A 349 -4.89 9.49 -15.10
C GLU A 349 -4.35 8.90 -13.79
N ALA A 350 -3.37 7.99 -13.87
CA ALA A 350 -2.68 7.48 -12.69
C ALA A 350 -1.96 8.58 -11.91
N ARG A 351 -1.31 9.52 -12.61
CA ARG A 351 -0.70 10.69 -11.98
C ARG A 351 -1.72 11.52 -11.21
N ARG A 352 -2.93 11.65 -11.72
CA ARG A 352 -4.03 12.32 -11.04
C ARG A 352 -4.44 11.61 -9.75
N LEU A 353 -4.46 10.28 -9.72
CA LEU A 353 -4.86 9.49 -8.56
C LEU A 353 -3.81 9.49 -7.43
N LEU A 354 -2.55 9.66 -7.76
CA LEU A 354 -1.46 9.78 -6.77
C LEU A 354 -1.35 11.15 -6.13
N GLU A 355 -2.17 12.12 -6.58
CA GLU A 355 -2.00 13.51 -6.11
C GLU A 355 -0.54 14.00 -6.27
N ASP A 356 0.15 13.54 -7.31
CA ASP A 356 1.56 13.84 -7.56
C ASP A 356 1.75 15.21 -8.21
N ALA A 357 2.52 16.05 -7.61
CA ALA A 357 2.75 17.41 -8.05
C ALA A 357 4.06 17.57 -8.83
N GLY A 358 4.30 16.75 -9.82
CA GLY A 358 5.31 17.08 -10.82
C GLY A 358 6.70 16.48 -10.61
N ASN A 359 6.92 15.68 -9.58
CA ASN A 359 8.19 14.99 -9.39
C ASN A 359 8.37 13.79 -10.32
N PHE A 360 7.27 13.29 -10.91
CA PHE A 360 7.27 12.12 -11.78
C PHE A 360 6.71 12.46 -13.17
N THR A 361 7.24 11.82 -14.19
CA THR A 361 6.56 11.75 -15.49
C THR A 361 5.24 10.99 -15.33
N PRO A 362 4.25 11.16 -16.22
CA PRO A 362 3.00 10.40 -16.13
C PRO A 362 3.21 8.89 -16.05
N ARG A 363 4.20 8.36 -16.79
CA ARG A 363 4.60 6.95 -16.73
C ARG A 363 5.17 6.57 -15.36
N GLN A 364 6.02 7.39 -14.78
CA GLN A 364 6.59 7.14 -13.45
C GLN A 364 5.52 7.21 -12.35
N ALA A 365 4.60 8.16 -12.43
CA ALA A 365 3.47 8.26 -11.51
C ALA A 365 2.59 6.99 -11.56
N PHE A 366 2.29 6.48 -12.76
CA PHE A 366 1.58 5.22 -12.91
C PHE A 366 2.33 4.06 -12.23
N ILE A 367 3.64 3.91 -12.50
CA ILE A 367 4.45 2.84 -11.91
C ILE A 367 4.47 2.95 -10.38
N GLN A 368 4.61 4.16 -9.86
CA GLN A 368 4.58 4.41 -8.42
C GLN A 368 3.22 4.01 -7.80
N ALA A 369 2.11 4.35 -8.46
CA ALA A 369 0.77 3.99 -8.00
C ALA A 369 0.57 2.47 -7.91
N VAL A 370 1.03 1.73 -8.92
CA VAL A 370 0.83 0.27 -8.98
C VAL A 370 1.90 -0.55 -8.25
N ALA A 371 3.01 0.07 -7.86
CA ALA A 371 4.08 -0.59 -7.10
C ALA A 371 3.75 -0.77 -5.61
N GLY A 372 2.73 -0.06 -5.12
CA GLY A 372 2.36 0.01 -3.71
C GLY A 372 3.31 0.89 -2.89
N GLN A 373 2.88 1.28 -1.69
CA GLN A 373 3.69 2.06 -0.77
C GLN A 373 3.96 1.27 0.51
N PRO A 374 5.22 1.19 0.96
CA PRO A 374 5.54 0.52 2.21
C PRO A 374 5.02 1.34 3.40
N PRO A 375 4.60 0.70 4.50
CA PRO A 375 3.99 1.38 5.65
C PRO A 375 4.88 2.45 6.31
N ARG A 376 6.20 2.43 6.04
CA ARG A 376 7.18 3.41 6.55
C ARG A 376 7.92 4.18 5.44
N GLY A 377 7.53 4.01 4.18
CA GLY A 377 8.29 4.59 3.04
C GLY A 377 8.21 6.10 2.96
N TYR A 378 7.14 6.67 3.46
CA TYR A 378 6.84 8.09 3.34
C TYR A 378 7.73 8.96 4.24
N GLU A 379 7.87 8.59 5.50
CA GLU A 379 8.67 9.37 6.47
C GLU A 379 10.17 9.35 6.15
N ARG A 380 10.67 8.22 5.67
CA ARG A 380 12.11 8.04 5.38
C ARG A 380 12.53 8.69 4.07
N ALA A 381 11.68 8.67 3.04
CA ALA A 381 11.97 9.32 1.76
C ALA A 381 12.04 10.85 1.90
N VAL A 382 11.20 11.45 2.75
CA VAL A 382 11.22 12.88 3.05
C VAL A 382 12.47 13.27 3.85
N LEU A 383 12.90 12.43 4.78
CA LEU A 383 14.08 12.71 5.62
C LEU A 383 15.40 12.42 4.90
N GLU A 384 15.45 11.41 4.02
CA GLU A 384 16.69 11.00 3.33
C GLU A 384 16.93 11.72 2.00
N GLN A 385 15.89 12.26 1.33
CA GLN A 385 16.01 12.87 0.00
C GLN A 385 15.59 14.35 -0.09
N GLY A 386 15.03 14.93 0.96
CA GLY A 386 14.62 16.36 0.98
C GLY A 386 13.52 16.72 -0.02
N GLN A 387 12.71 15.75 -0.46
CA GLN A 387 11.63 15.94 -1.42
C GLN A 387 10.29 15.52 -0.84
N ALA A 388 9.31 16.42 -0.84
CA ALA A 388 7.94 16.19 -0.42
C ALA A 388 7.01 15.89 -1.60
N PRO A 389 5.95 15.08 -1.44
CA PRO A 389 5.00 14.73 -2.52
C PRO A 389 3.90 15.77 -2.71
N LEU A 390 3.29 15.82 -3.91
CA LEU A 390 2.38 16.88 -4.32
C LEU A 390 1.37 16.57 -5.44
N GLU A 391 0.32 17.41 -5.56
CA GLU A 391 -0.93 17.24 -6.31
C GLU A 391 -1.02 17.94 -7.71
N PHE A 392 -1.58 17.33 -8.69
CA PHE A 392 -2.57 17.47 -9.78
C PHE A 392 -2.37 18.09 -11.17
N ALA A 393 -2.90 17.37 -12.22
CA ALA A 393 -2.51 17.43 -13.63
C ALA A 393 -3.29 18.38 -14.58
N SER A 394 -4.48 18.93 -14.32
CA SER A 394 -4.93 20.14 -15.05
C SER A 394 -4.52 21.38 -14.30
N SER A 395 -4.49 21.29 -13.02
CA SER A 395 -3.68 22.13 -12.14
C SER A 395 -2.19 21.82 -12.24
N VAL A 396 -1.73 20.64 -12.71
CA VAL A 396 -0.31 20.24 -12.71
C VAL A 396 0.56 21.10 -13.65
N ARG A 397 0.13 21.42 -14.86
CA ARG A 397 0.87 22.42 -15.65
C ARG A 397 0.84 23.79 -14.96
N GLN A 398 -0.23 24.11 -14.29
CA GLN A 398 -0.38 25.34 -13.54
C GLN A 398 0.39 25.28 -12.22
N VAL A 399 0.37 24.14 -11.53
CA VAL A 399 1.09 23.89 -10.29
C VAL A 399 2.59 23.69 -10.54
N GLU A 400 3.01 22.94 -11.57
CA GLU A 400 4.43 22.82 -11.96
C GLU A 400 5.00 24.19 -12.36
N SER A 401 4.26 24.97 -13.13
CA SER A 401 4.67 26.31 -13.48
C SER A 401 4.65 27.26 -12.28
N GLU A 402 3.75 27.04 -11.31
CA GLU A 402 3.71 27.81 -10.07
C GLU A 402 4.85 27.42 -9.12
N ARG A 403 5.13 26.14 -8.95
CA ARG A 403 6.25 25.64 -8.16
C ARG A 403 7.58 26.06 -8.73
N GLU A 404 7.76 25.94 -10.03
CA GLU A 404 8.97 26.42 -10.69
C GLU A 404 9.11 27.94 -10.56
N ARG A 405 8.01 28.68 -10.71
CA ARG A 405 7.99 30.12 -10.43
C ARG A 405 8.36 30.44 -8.97
N ARG A 406 7.83 29.66 -8.00
CA ARG A 406 8.16 29.81 -6.58
C ARG A 406 9.61 29.44 -6.31
N ARG A 407 10.12 28.37 -6.92
CA ARG A 407 11.54 27.97 -6.81
C ARG A 407 12.46 29.06 -7.35
N VAL A 408 12.20 29.55 -8.55
CA VAL A 408 12.98 30.66 -9.16
C VAL A 408 12.94 31.92 -8.30
N ARG A 409 11.76 32.29 -7.76
CA ARG A 409 11.65 33.44 -6.83
C ARG A 409 12.46 33.22 -5.56
N TRP A 410 12.36 32.05 -4.97
CA TRP A 410 13.11 31.69 -3.76
C TRP A 410 14.62 31.75 -3.99
N GLU A 411 15.11 31.18 -5.08
CA GLU A 411 16.54 31.21 -5.44
C GLU A 411 17.02 32.64 -5.74
N ALA A 412 16.23 33.41 -6.46
CA ALA A 412 16.54 34.81 -6.72
C ALA A 412 16.61 35.67 -5.43
N ALA A 413 15.68 35.44 -4.51
CA ALA A 413 15.64 36.11 -3.22
C ALA A 413 16.82 35.77 -2.30
N ARG A 414 17.40 34.56 -2.46
CA ARG A 414 18.63 34.15 -1.77
C ARG A 414 19.92 34.67 -2.39
N SER A 415 19.89 35.00 -3.67
CA SER A 415 21.10 35.36 -4.45
C SER A 415 21.39 36.85 -4.47
N GLY A 416 20.70 37.68 -3.71
CA GLY A 416 20.87 39.14 -3.67
C GLY A 416 22.25 39.58 -3.12
N THR A 417 22.99 40.35 -3.89
CA THR A 417 24.45 40.51 -3.73
C THR A 417 24.94 41.77 -3.01
N ASP A 418 24.12 42.81 -2.67
CA ASP A 418 24.69 44.05 -2.13
C ASP A 418 24.08 44.61 -0.81
N THR A 419 22.93 44.09 -0.35
CA THR A 419 22.25 44.64 0.84
C THR A 419 21.77 43.59 1.86
N GLY A 420 22.28 42.39 1.80
CA GLY A 420 21.75 41.23 2.54
C GLY A 420 20.78 40.42 1.68
N GLU A 421 20.56 39.15 2.05
CA GLU A 421 19.63 38.27 1.33
C GLU A 421 18.22 38.88 1.40
N PRO A 422 17.57 39.27 0.28
CA PRO A 422 16.22 39.87 0.29
C PRO A 422 15.19 39.00 0.98
N ILE A 423 15.41 37.67 0.98
CA ILE A 423 14.56 36.69 1.64
C ILE A 423 14.41 36.95 3.13
N LEU A 424 15.43 37.50 3.82
CA LEU A 424 15.37 37.74 5.26
C LEU A 424 14.41 38.89 5.62
N ALA A 425 14.14 39.80 4.70
CA ALA A 425 13.16 40.88 4.87
C ALA A 425 11.73 40.49 4.49
N ALA A 426 11.56 39.36 3.80
CA ALA A 426 10.25 38.91 3.37
C ALA A 426 9.39 38.46 4.57
N VAL A 427 8.07 38.65 4.45
CA VAL A 427 7.08 38.26 5.46
C VAL A 427 6.31 37.01 4.97
N PRO A 428 6.54 35.83 5.54
CA PRO A 428 5.85 34.62 5.12
C PRO A 428 4.42 34.60 5.68
N LYS A 429 3.49 34.05 4.88
CA LYS A 429 2.11 33.82 5.26
C LYS A 429 1.72 32.38 4.92
N LEU A 430 1.12 31.69 5.89
CA LEU A 430 0.64 30.31 5.69
C LEU A 430 -0.57 30.27 4.76
N ALA A 431 -0.68 29.20 4.00
CA ALA A 431 -1.90 28.87 3.27
C ALA A 431 -3.08 28.67 4.24
N PRO A 432 -4.33 28.95 3.81
CA PRO A 432 -5.52 28.73 4.62
C PRO A 432 -5.56 27.30 5.16
N GLU A 433 -6.11 27.10 6.37
CA GLU A 433 -6.26 25.81 7.04
C GLU A 433 -4.97 25.03 7.31
N THR A 434 -3.81 25.66 7.11
CA THR A 434 -2.52 25.07 7.53
C THR A 434 -2.44 25.04 9.06
N GLN A 435 -2.26 23.85 9.64
CA GLN A 435 -2.25 23.66 11.09
C GLN A 435 -1.16 22.66 11.50
N ILE A 436 -0.64 22.88 12.72
CA ILE A 436 0.15 21.89 13.43
C ILE A 436 -0.78 21.12 14.37
N GLN A 437 -0.85 19.81 14.21
CA GLN A 437 -1.69 18.94 15.03
C GLN A 437 -0.85 17.85 15.70
N ARG A 438 -1.36 17.33 16.80
CA ARG A 438 -0.78 16.17 17.47
C ARG A 438 -1.61 14.93 17.12
N LYS A 439 -1.00 14.02 16.35
CA LYS A 439 -1.64 12.77 15.90
C LYS A 439 -0.75 11.58 16.23
N PRO A 440 -1.30 10.36 16.32
CA PRO A 440 -0.49 9.15 16.34
C PRO A 440 0.21 8.98 14.99
N ILE A 441 1.53 8.78 15.03
CA ILE A 441 2.36 8.45 13.86
C ILE A 441 2.97 7.07 14.06
N LEU A 442 3.24 6.35 12.97
CA LEU A 442 3.85 5.04 13.01
C LEU A 442 5.33 5.15 13.39
N GLY A 443 5.66 4.69 14.59
CA GLY A 443 7.03 4.58 15.08
C GLY A 443 7.65 3.19 14.82
N ALA A 444 8.63 2.81 15.65
CA ALA A 444 9.32 1.52 15.56
C ALA A 444 8.46 0.37 16.12
N GLY A 445 7.41 -0.04 15.41
CA GLY A 445 6.53 -1.15 15.76
C GLY A 445 5.37 -0.77 16.69
N GLU A 446 5.10 0.53 16.86
CA GLU A 446 3.98 1.07 17.61
C GLU A 446 3.56 2.44 17.06
N PHE A 447 2.35 2.87 17.34
CA PHE A 447 1.97 4.27 17.16
C PHE A 447 2.42 5.10 18.35
N VAL A 448 3.04 6.24 18.07
CA VAL A 448 3.46 7.22 19.08
C VAL A 448 2.85 8.58 18.77
N TRP A 449 2.62 9.38 19.79
CA TRP A 449 2.18 10.75 19.59
C TRP A 449 3.27 11.56 18.87
N GLY A 450 2.97 12.02 17.69
CA GLY A 450 3.83 12.89 16.89
C GLY A 450 3.17 14.20 16.52
N THR A 451 3.96 15.10 15.97
CA THR A 451 3.49 16.38 15.41
C THR A 451 3.34 16.23 13.92
N VAL A 452 2.20 16.62 13.37
CA VAL A 452 1.90 16.59 11.94
C VAL A 452 1.50 17.98 11.46
N LEU A 453 1.89 18.29 10.24
CA LEU A 453 1.50 19.47 9.51
C LEU A 453 0.33 19.08 8.60
N THR A 454 -0.85 19.66 8.81
CA THR A 454 -2.04 19.47 7.98
C THR A 454 -2.26 20.67 7.07
N THR A 455 -2.75 20.42 5.86
CA THR A 455 -3.16 21.42 4.87
C THR A 455 -4.49 21.01 4.27
N ILE A 456 -5.14 21.87 3.46
CA ILE A 456 -6.37 21.51 2.73
C ILE A 456 -6.13 20.27 1.86
N SER A 457 -4.97 20.21 1.21
CA SER A 457 -4.59 19.13 0.31
C SER A 457 -4.15 17.84 1.03
N GLN A 458 -3.72 17.95 2.28
CA GLN A 458 -3.26 16.83 3.11
C GLN A 458 -3.89 16.89 4.50
N PRO A 459 -5.19 16.62 4.62
CA PRO A 459 -5.92 16.69 5.88
C PRO A 459 -5.46 15.61 6.89
N GLU A 460 -4.96 14.47 6.43
CA GLU A 460 -4.32 13.46 7.27
C GLU A 460 -3.05 13.97 7.95
N GLY A 461 -2.35 14.89 7.29
CA GLY A 461 -1.15 15.54 7.77
C GLY A 461 0.14 14.78 7.46
N THR A 462 1.22 15.53 7.36
CA THR A 462 2.58 15.01 7.20
C THR A 462 3.34 15.13 8.51
N PRO A 463 3.96 14.04 9.02
CA PRO A 463 4.82 14.14 10.20
C PRO A 463 5.90 15.19 10.01
N CYS A 464 6.09 16.05 11.00
CA CYS A 464 7.08 17.11 10.94
C CYS A 464 7.98 17.11 12.18
N SER A 465 9.24 17.57 11.97
CA SER A 465 10.19 17.73 13.05
C SER A 465 9.78 18.87 14.01
N GLY A 466 10.33 18.86 15.22
CA GLY A 466 10.16 19.97 16.16
C GLY A 466 10.58 21.33 15.59
N LEU A 467 11.59 21.33 14.71
CA LEU A 467 12.05 22.54 14.02
C LEU A 467 10.98 23.09 13.06
N ILE A 468 10.39 22.23 12.22
CA ILE A 468 9.33 22.63 11.28
C ILE A 468 8.08 23.06 12.08
N SER A 469 7.73 22.33 13.11
CA SER A 469 6.61 22.68 13.99
C SER A 469 6.80 24.07 14.62
N ALA A 470 7.99 24.33 15.17
CA ALA A 470 8.33 25.62 15.76
C ALA A 470 8.27 26.73 14.70
N LEU A 471 8.86 26.52 13.52
CA LEU A 471 8.85 27.47 12.43
C LEU A 471 7.43 27.82 11.98
N VAL A 472 6.63 26.83 11.65
CA VAL A 472 5.24 27.02 11.16
C VAL A 472 4.37 27.69 12.22
N SER A 473 4.51 27.30 13.49
CA SER A 473 3.73 27.89 14.61
C SER A 473 4.04 29.37 14.84
N GLN A 474 5.17 29.85 14.35
CA GLN A 474 5.57 31.25 14.52
C GLN A 474 5.26 32.12 13.30
N ILE A 475 4.87 31.56 12.16
CA ILE A 475 4.46 32.31 10.98
C ILE A 475 3.08 32.94 11.24
N ASP A 476 3.06 34.24 11.47
CA ASP A 476 1.87 35.03 11.77
C ASP A 476 1.48 36.05 10.67
N GLY A 477 2.25 36.09 9.56
CA GLY A 477 2.04 37.04 8.48
C GLY A 477 2.50 38.47 8.79
N ALA A 478 3.23 38.68 9.90
CA ALA A 478 3.76 40.00 10.32
C ALA A 478 5.28 39.97 10.52
N ARG A 479 5.82 38.89 11.07
CA ARG A 479 7.27 38.74 11.27
C ARG A 479 8.00 38.44 10.00
N THR A 480 9.19 39.02 9.85
CA THR A 480 10.08 38.73 8.72
C THR A 480 10.73 37.36 8.87
N VAL A 481 11.19 36.79 7.74
CA VAL A 481 11.97 35.54 7.74
C VAL A 481 13.17 35.64 8.68
N GLY A 482 13.90 36.80 8.65
CA GLY A 482 15.04 37.02 9.54
C GLY A 482 14.65 36.88 11.03
N GLN A 483 13.55 37.52 11.45
CA GLN A 483 13.04 37.47 12.81
C GLN A 483 12.64 36.03 13.20
N LEU A 484 11.92 35.33 12.33
CA LEU A 484 11.54 33.92 12.57
C LEU A 484 12.75 33.01 12.73
N LEU A 485 13.79 33.19 11.89
CA LEU A 485 15.01 32.42 11.98
C LEU A 485 15.80 32.70 13.26
N ASP A 486 15.79 33.95 13.76
CA ASP A 486 16.42 34.32 15.02
C ASP A 486 15.70 33.68 16.21
N GLU A 487 14.36 33.71 16.22
CA GLU A 487 13.55 33.09 17.26
C GLU A 487 13.73 31.58 17.28
N VAL A 488 13.61 30.91 16.12
CA VAL A 488 13.80 29.46 16.03
C VAL A 488 15.24 29.06 16.36
N GLY A 489 16.23 29.86 15.95
CA GLY A 489 17.64 29.66 16.30
C GLY A 489 17.91 29.73 17.81
N SER A 490 17.12 30.53 18.54
CA SER A 490 17.22 30.66 20.00
C SER A 490 16.61 29.51 20.81
N LEU A 491 15.83 28.62 20.18
CA LEU A 491 15.21 27.47 20.84
C LEU A 491 16.17 26.31 21.13
N GLY A 492 17.36 26.32 20.52
CA GLY A 492 18.38 25.28 20.66
C GLY A 492 19.61 25.71 21.46
N ASP A 493 20.62 24.84 21.47
CA ASP A 493 21.94 25.17 22.04
C ASP A 493 22.54 26.35 21.25
N PRO A 494 23.02 27.42 21.94
CA PRO A 494 23.65 28.56 21.28
C PRO A 494 24.81 28.21 20.32
N SER A 495 25.52 27.12 20.58
CA SER A 495 26.58 26.61 19.71
C SER A 495 26.05 26.09 18.35
N GLN A 496 24.78 25.73 18.26
CA GLN A 496 24.13 25.19 17.07
C GLN A 496 23.20 26.21 16.39
N ALA A 497 23.05 27.42 16.94
CA ALA A 497 22.11 28.43 16.44
C ALA A 497 22.27 28.73 14.94
N SER A 498 23.50 28.84 14.44
CA SER A 498 23.78 29.07 13.02
C SER A 498 23.31 27.90 12.13
N GLN A 499 23.54 26.68 12.56
CA GLN A 499 23.11 25.48 11.82
C GLN A 499 21.57 25.34 11.84
N ILE A 500 20.93 25.62 12.98
CA ILE A 500 19.47 25.63 13.12
C ILE A 500 18.87 26.66 12.17
N ARG A 501 19.41 27.88 12.10
CA ARG A 501 18.97 28.93 11.17
C ARG A 501 19.06 28.49 9.73
N GLN A 502 20.19 27.90 9.31
CA GLN A 502 20.35 27.41 7.92
C GLN A 502 19.33 26.30 7.61
N THR A 503 19.12 25.38 8.53
CA THR A 503 18.15 24.29 8.36
C THR A 503 16.71 24.83 8.31
N ALA A 504 16.37 25.79 9.16
CA ALA A 504 15.07 26.44 9.17
C ALA A 504 14.80 27.25 7.89
N LEU A 505 15.81 27.96 7.37
CA LEU A 505 15.70 28.65 6.09
C LEU A 505 15.49 27.67 4.92
N ALA A 506 16.21 26.55 4.90
CA ALA A 506 16.00 25.50 3.89
C ALA A 506 14.58 24.89 4.00
N ALA A 507 14.11 24.63 5.22
CA ALA A 507 12.76 24.13 5.48
C ALA A 507 11.69 25.12 5.01
N LEU A 508 11.87 26.41 5.28
CA LEU A 508 10.97 27.47 4.82
C LEU A 508 10.88 27.51 3.29
N GLY A 509 12.02 27.33 2.61
CA GLY A 509 12.06 27.24 1.15
C GLY A 509 11.23 26.08 0.61
N ILE A 510 11.32 24.92 1.23
CA ILE A 510 10.50 23.76 0.87
C ILE A 510 9.01 24.08 1.10
N LEU A 511 8.65 24.57 2.28
CA LEU A 511 7.26 24.93 2.62
C LEU A 511 6.68 26.00 1.66
N TYR A 512 7.50 26.93 1.19
CA TYR A 512 7.09 27.93 0.21
C TYR A 512 6.90 27.34 -1.18
N VAL A 513 7.86 26.55 -1.64
CA VAL A 513 7.76 25.87 -2.95
C VAL A 513 6.57 24.93 -2.96
N ASP A 514 6.28 24.26 -1.87
CA ASP A 514 5.17 23.33 -1.72
C ASP A 514 3.80 23.97 -1.49
N GLY A 515 3.76 25.30 -1.28
CA GLY A 515 2.52 26.03 -1.12
C GLY A 515 1.96 26.05 0.31
N THR A 516 2.60 25.39 1.28
CA THR A 516 2.27 25.49 2.71
C THR A 516 2.45 26.93 3.21
N VAL A 517 3.50 27.60 2.77
CA VAL A 517 3.65 29.06 2.82
C VAL A 517 3.15 29.61 1.50
N GLU A 518 2.01 30.29 1.53
CA GLU A 518 1.34 30.77 0.31
C GLU A 518 2.03 31.99 -0.29
N GLU A 519 2.47 32.93 0.55
CA GLU A 519 3.04 34.20 0.15
C GLU A 519 4.33 34.51 0.93
N LEU A 520 5.21 35.22 0.26
CA LEU A 520 6.37 35.90 0.84
C LEU A 520 6.23 37.39 0.53
N GLY A 521 5.56 38.12 1.44
CA GLY A 521 5.34 39.56 1.27
C GLY A 521 6.67 40.32 1.22
N GLY A 522 6.82 41.22 0.23
CA GLY A 522 8.03 41.99 0.03
C GLY A 522 9.01 41.44 -1.02
N LEU A 523 8.69 40.30 -1.65
CA LEU A 523 9.43 39.71 -2.78
C LEU A 523 8.68 39.86 -4.10
#